data_cf8c51f5dfcea63a15237c56c8d6e873
#
_entry.id   cf8c51f5dfcea63a15237c56c8d6e873
#
_cell.length_a   1.000
_cell.length_b   1.000
_cell.length_c   1.000
_cell.angle_alpha   90.00
_cell.angle_beta   90.00
_cell.angle_gamma   90.00
#
_symmetry.space_group_name_H-M   'P 1'
#
loop_
_entity.id
_entity.type
_entity.pdbx_description
1 polymer ?
#
loop_
_entity_poly.entity_id
_entity_poly.type
_entity_poly.pdbx_seq_one_letter_code
_entity_poly.pdbx_strand_id
1 'polypeptide(L)' 'MKQALATAQAPAAIGPYSQGIAAGQTVYVSGQLPIDPATGAIPEGIAAQTAQSLKNIQAILAEQGMT' A
#
# COMPACT_ATOMS: atom_id res chain seq x y z
N MET A 1 12.75 -16.66 -1.15
CA MET A 1 11.54 -16.94 -0.35
C MET A 1 10.57 -15.77 -0.47
N LYS A 2 9.30 -16.05 -0.63
CA LYS A 2 8.26 -15.02 -0.73
C LYS A 2 7.69 -14.72 0.64
N GLN A 3 7.36 -13.47 0.86
CA GLN A 3 6.69 -13.04 2.08
C GLN A 3 5.60 -12.04 1.72
N ALA A 4 4.37 -12.32 2.12
CA ALA A 4 3.27 -11.39 1.95
C ALA A 4 3.42 -10.24 2.94
N LEU A 5 3.23 -9.02 2.46
CA LEU A 5 3.34 -7.81 3.27
C LEU A 5 1.94 -7.30 3.62
N ALA A 6 1.79 -6.86 4.84
CA ALA A 6 0.54 -6.28 5.31
C ALA A 6 0.83 -5.17 6.32
N THR A 7 0.10 -4.08 6.26
CA THR A 7 0.24 -2.98 7.19
C THR A 7 -1.12 -2.29 7.38
N ALA A 8 -1.35 -1.81 8.60
CA ALA A 8 -2.54 -1.01 8.91
C ALA A 8 -2.42 0.43 8.39
N GLN A 9 -1.21 0.82 7.94
CA GLN A 9 -0.96 2.17 7.42
C GLN A 9 -1.29 2.28 5.93
N ALA A 10 -1.81 1.22 5.32
CA ALA A 10 -2.34 1.21 3.96
C ALA A 10 -3.68 0.48 3.96
N PRO A 11 -4.54 0.70 2.95
CA PRO A 11 -5.82 0.00 2.89
C PRO A 11 -5.65 -1.51 2.88
N ALA A 12 -6.48 -2.21 3.67
CA ALA A 12 -6.44 -3.66 3.73
C ALA A 12 -6.81 -4.26 2.37
N ALA A 13 -6.23 -5.42 2.06
CA ALA A 13 -6.57 -6.14 0.85
C ALA A 13 -8.03 -6.64 0.93
N ILE A 14 -8.82 -6.25 -0.08
CA ILE A 14 -10.21 -6.70 -0.20
C ILE A 14 -10.25 -7.67 -1.37
N GLY A 15 -10.33 -8.97 -1.07
CA GLY A 15 -10.31 -9.98 -2.09
C GLY A 15 -9.04 -10.83 -2.06
N PRO A 16 -8.84 -11.72 -3.03
CA PRO A 16 -7.77 -12.71 -2.99
C PRO A 16 -6.42 -12.16 -3.45
N TYR A 17 -5.91 -11.12 -2.77
CA TYR A 17 -4.60 -10.58 -3.07
C TYR A 17 -3.93 -10.05 -1.79
N SER A 18 -2.64 -9.80 -1.86
CA SER A 18 -1.87 -9.19 -0.78
C SER A 18 -1.60 -7.72 -1.10
N GLN A 19 -1.35 -6.92 -0.07
CA GLN A 19 -0.92 -5.52 -0.25
C GLN A 19 0.41 -5.44 -0.98
N GLY A 20 1.31 -6.36 -0.68
CA GLY A 20 2.59 -6.46 -1.34
C GLY A 20 3.24 -7.80 -1.04
N ILE A 21 4.29 -8.13 -1.78
CA ILE A 21 5.04 -9.38 -1.61
C ILE A 21 6.52 -9.07 -1.72
N ALA A 22 7.29 -9.54 -0.73
CA ALA A 22 8.74 -9.51 -0.80
C ALA A 22 9.23 -10.85 -1.35
N ALA A 23 10.09 -10.79 -2.37
CA ALA A 23 10.68 -11.97 -2.98
C ALA A 23 12.17 -11.70 -3.19
N GLY A 24 13.02 -12.31 -2.36
CA GLY A 24 14.46 -12.02 -2.39
C GLY A 24 14.69 -10.54 -2.04
N GLN A 25 15.31 -9.80 -2.94
CA GLN A 25 15.59 -8.36 -2.76
C GLN A 25 14.60 -7.48 -3.51
N THR A 26 13.53 -8.08 -4.06
CA THR A 26 12.53 -7.36 -4.82
C THR A 26 11.22 -7.33 -4.05
N VAL A 27 10.55 -6.18 -4.07
CA VAL A 27 9.22 -6.03 -3.48
C VAL A 27 8.24 -5.67 -4.58
N TYR A 28 7.17 -6.43 -4.67
CA TYR A 28 6.06 -6.16 -5.58
C TYR A 28 4.91 -5.59 -4.77
N VAL A 29 4.40 -4.44 -5.16
CA VAL A 29 3.29 -3.77 -4.48
C VAL A 29 2.06 -3.85 -5.37
N SER A 30 0.94 -4.32 -4.81
CA SER A 30 -0.32 -4.36 -5.53
C SER A 30 -0.80 -2.93 -5.83
N GLY A 31 -1.68 -2.78 -6.82
CA GLY A 31 -2.27 -1.48 -7.12
C GLY A 31 -2.91 -0.87 -5.89
N GLN A 32 -2.61 0.40 -5.61
CA GLN A 32 -3.11 1.09 -4.44
C GLN A 32 -4.08 2.19 -4.83
N LEU A 33 -5.32 2.03 -4.39
CA LEU A 33 -6.34 3.07 -4.51
C LEU A 33 -6.06 4.19 -3.52
N PRO A 34 -6.52 5.42 -3.80
CA PRO A 34 -6.25 6.57 -2.93
C PRO A 34 -7.17 6.60 -1.70
N ILE A 35 -7.23 5.49 -0.97
CA ILE A 35 -8.05 5.35 0.22
C ILE A 35 -7.20 5.64 1.45
N ASP A 36 -7.65 6.58 2.30
CA ASP A 36 -6.99 6.84 3.57
C ASP A 36 -7.28 5.67 4.51
N PRO A 37 -6.27 4.91 4.95
CA PRO A 37 -6.51 3.73 5.78
C PRO A 37 -7.07 4.05 7.17
N ALA A 38 -6.92 5.28 7.64
CA ALA A 38 -7.43 5.70 8.94
C ALA A 38 -8.93 5.99 8.91
N THR A 39 -9.45 6.45 7.79
CA THR A 39 -10.86 6.89 7.68
C THR A 39 -11.67 6.06 6.70
N GLY A 40 -11.02 5.36 5.78
CA GLY A 40 -11.69 4.65 4.69
C GLY A 40 -12.19 5.57 3.59
N ALA A 41 -11.87 6.85 3.64
CA ALA A 41 -12.35 7.84 2.69
C ALA A 41 -11.33 8.07 1.57
N ILE A 42 -11.84 8.51 0.41
CA ILE A 42 -11.01 8.91 -0.72
C ILE A 42 -10.98 10.45 -0.73
N PRO A 43 -9.78 11.06 -0.67
CA PRO A 43 -9.70 12.52 -0.70
C PRO A 43 -10.19 13.10 -2.03
N GLU A 44 -10.63 14.34 -2.02
CA GLU A 44 -11.09 15.02 -3.21
C GLU A 44 -9.92 15.64 -3.98
N GLY A 45 -10.03 15.60 -5.30
CA GLY A 45 -9.04 16.20 -6.19
C GLY A 45 -7.91 15.25 -6.56
N ILE A 46 -7.42 15.40 -7.78
CA ILE A 46 -6.41 14.47 -8.32
C ILE A 46 -5.08 14.59 -7.57
N ALA A 47 -4.69 15.77 -7.13
CA ALA A 47 -3.44 15.95 -6.41
C ALA A 47 -3.47 15.23 -5.07
N ALA A 48 -4.57 15.36 -4.31
CA ALA A 48 -4.72 14.69 -3.02
C ALA A 48 -4.83 13.17 -3.19
N GLN A 49 -5.53 12.72 -4.22
CA GLN A 49 -5.67 11.29 -4.52
C GLN A 49 -4.34 10.67 -4.89
N THR A 50 -3.55 11.33 -5.72
CA THR A 50 -2.22 10.86 -6.11
C THR A 50 -1.31 10.78 -4.88
N ALA A 51 -1.32 11.80 -4.03
CA ALA A 51 -0.51 11.81 -2.81
C ALA A 51 -0.92 10.65 -1.88
N GLN A 52 -2.21 10.38 -1.75
CA GLN A 52 -2.67 9.29 -0.88
C GLN A 52 -2.26 7.93 -1.42
N SER A 53 -2.36 7.70 -2.74
CA SER A 53 -1.92 6.44 -3.34
C SER A 53 -0.43 6.21 -3.12
N LEU A 54 0.39 7.25 -3.28
CA LEU A 54 1.83 7.17 -3.03
C LEU A 54 2.14 6.92 -1.56
N LYS A 55 1.40 7.52 -0.64
CA LYS A 55 1.55 7.25 0.79
C LYS A 55 1.24 5.78 1.11
N ASN A 56 0.22 5.22 0.50
CA ASN A 56 -0.15 3.83 0.72
C ASN A 56 0.96 2.89 0.23
N ILE A 57 1.54 3.16 -0.93
CA ILE A 57 2.68 2.41 -1.46
C ILE A 57 3.87 2.53 -0.50
N GLN A 58 4.15 3.73 -0.04
CA GLN A 58 5.28 4.01 0.87
C GLN A 58 5.11 3.23 2.19
N ALA A 59 3.89 3.15 2.71
CA ALA A 59 3.62 2.41 3.94
C ALA A 59 3.89 0.91 3.76
N ILE A 60 3.55 0.34 2.60
CA ILE A 60 3.80 -1.06 2.31
C ILE A 60 5.32 -1.30 2.18
N LEU A 61 6.03 -0.43 1.49
CA LEU A 61 7.49 -0.54 1.35
C LEU A 61 8.19 -0.42 2.71
N ALA A 62 7.65 0.39 3.62
CA ALA A 62 8.23 0.57 4.95
C ALA A 62 8.25 -0.72 5.77
N GLU A 63 7.35 -1.68 5.47
CA GLU A 63 7.36 -2.98 6.12
C GLU A 63 8.66 -3.76 5.82
N GLN A 64 9.39 -3.40 4.76
CA GLN A 64 10.67 -3.99 4.41
C GLN A 64 11.84 -3.03 4.63
N GLY A 65 11.59 -1.92 5.35
CA GLY A 65 12.62 -0.92 5.60
C GLY A 65 12.98 -0.08 4.39
N MET A 66 12.14 -0.09 3.36
CA MET A 66 12.35 0.72 2.16
C MET A 66 11.63 2.06 2.27
N THR A 67 12.12 3.06 1.59
CA THR A 67 11.52 4.39 1.57
C THR A 67 11.11 4.83 0.17
#